data_79139032d2aeffe4a0d06fbff2952185
#
_entry.id   79139032d2aeffe4a0d06fbff2952185
#
_cell.length_a   1.000
_cell.length_b   1.000
_cell.length_c   1.000
_cell.angle_alpha   90.00
_cell.angle_beta   90.00
_cell.angle_gamma   90.00
#
_symmetry.space_group_name_H-M   'P 1'
#
loop_
_entity.id
_entity.type
_entity.pdbx_description
1 polymer ?
#
loop_
_entity_poly.entity_id
_entity_poly.type
_entity_poly.pdbx_seq_one_letter_code
_entity_poly.pdbx_strand_id
1 'polypeptide(L)'
;MTLEEFIRNFNKTQSNKGEMSYRDYLGTMAASPEDAYRDALGKIEEDYQRARIGYGAEAEAMAGRGLTGSGYAAYLDGNAYAARQRARTEAKESYHDALKESARGYGEYLEKFEAERFDKIRKIESDIADMELLDPDAAYDYATSMGLSHEDADMVAMQAIKKGRQQKKEKLLSVILRDQLSSDEAMALGLYHGLSESEIKEISHFAKLYVGGSLHSSNIPQSYRDLIQKFFKNSN
;
A
#
# COMPACT_ATOMS: atom_id res chain seq x y z
N MET A 1 -16.30 16.95 -2.77
CA MET A 1 -16.17 15.52 -2.41
C MET A 1 -16.20 15.45 -0.90
N THR A 2 -17.23 14.84 -0.33
CA THR A 2 -17.34 14.65 1.12
C THR A 2 -16.38 13.54 1.56
N LEU A 3 -16.03 13.49 2.84
CA LEU A 3 -15.21 12.39 3.40
C LEU A 3 -15.86 11.02 3.13
N GLU A 4 -17.19 10.95 3.20
CA GLU A 4 -17.94 9.73 2.90
C GLU A 4 -17.87 9.31 1.42
N GLU A 5 -17.90 10.27 0.49
CA GLU A 5 -17.72 10.01 -0.95
C GLU A 5 -16.29 9.55 -1.24
N PHE A 6 -15.29 10.14 -0.58
CA PHE A 6 -13.89 9.72 -0.67
C PHE A 6 -13.72 8.29 -0.17
N ILE A 7 -14.22 7.98 1.04
CA ILE A 7 -14.16 6.64 1.64
C ILE A 7 -14.88 5.61 0.75
N ARG A 8 -16.07 5.95 0.21
CA ARG A 8 -16.83 5.05 -0.66
C ARG A 8 -16.13 4.75 -1.98
N ASN A 9 -15.54 5.77 -2.60
CA ASN A 9 -14.78 5.60 -3.85
C ASN A 9 -13.46 4.86 -3.61
N PHE A 10 -12.78 5.12 -2.48
CA PHE A 10 -11.56 4.47 -2.07
C PHE A 10 -11.79 2.98 -1.79
N ASN A 11 -12.82 2.63 -1.01
CA ASN A 11 -13.20 1.24 -0.73
C ASN A 11 -13.56 0.45 -1.99
N LYS A 12 -14.13 1.09 -3.01
CA LYS A 12 -14.45 0.46 -4.29
C LYS A 12 -13.21 0.08 -5.09
N THR A 13 -12.14 0.88 -4.98
CA THR A 13 -10.86 0.65 -5.68
C THR A 13 -9.97 -0.37 -4.96
N GLN A 14 -10.15 -0.55 -3.65
CA GLN A 14 -9.28 -1.39 -2.80
C GLN A 14 -9.80 -2.81 -2.60
N SER A 15 -11.08 -3.07 -2.89
CA SER A 15 -11.73 -4.38 -2.64
C SER A 15 -11.06 -5.57 -3.37
N ASN A 16 -10.22 -5.32 -4.37
CA ASN A 16 -9.52 -6.37 -5.14
C ASN A 16 -8.09 -6.67 -4.65
N LYS A 17 -7.58 -5.95 -3.64
CA LYS A 17 -6.16 -6.05 -3.26
C LYS A 17 -5.89 -6.77 -1.93
N GLY A 18 -6.91 -7.29 -1.26
CA GLY A 18 -6.78 -7.91 0.07
C GLY A 18 -6.50 -6.91 1.20
N GLU A 19 -6.62 -5.62 0.93
CA GLU A 19 -6.48 -4.55 1.91
C GLU A 19 -7.73 -4.45 2.78
N MET A 20 -7.53 -4.16 4.07
CA MET A 20 -8.63 -3.88 4.99
C MET A 20 -9.32 -2.57 4.59
N SER A 21 -10.67 -2.57 4.51
CA SER A 21 -11.42 -1.34 4.27
C SER A 21 -11.31 -0.39 5.47
N TYR A 22 -11.53 0.93 5.25
CA TYR A 22 -11.56 1.89 6.37
C TYR A 22 -12.61 1.53 7.42
N ARG A 23 -13.74 0.97 7.00
CA ARG A 23 -14.80 0.50 7.92
C ARG A 23 -14.32 -0.65 8.79
N ASP A 24 -13.62 -1.62 8.20
CA ASP A 24 -13.10 -2.76 8.93
C ASP A 24 -11.97 -2.32 9.87
N TYR A 25 -11.13 -1.37 9.43
CA TYR A 25 -10.13 -0.73 10.28
C TYR A 25 -10.76 -0.06 11.51
N LEU A 26 -11.85 0.70 11.35
CA LEU A 26 -12.59 1.27 12.48
C LEU A 26 -13.13 0.19 13.41
N GLY A 27 -13.51 -0.98 12.87
CA GLY A 27 -13.95 -2.14 13.65
C GLY A 27 -12.84 -2.77 14.51
N THR A 28 -11.56 -2.50 14.23
CA THR A 28 -10.43 -2.93 15.07
C THR A 28 -10.17 -2.03 16.27
N MET A 29 -10.77 -0.83 16.30
CA MET A 29 -10.64 0.11 17.40
C MET A 29 -11.50 -0.33 18.60
N ALA A 30 -11.08 -0.01 19.82
CA ALA A 30 -11.82 -0.31 21.06
C ALA A 30 -13.19 0.38 21.10
N ALA A 31 -13.32 1.55 20.47
CA ALA A 31 -14.57 2.24 20.21
C ALA A 31 -14.41 3.04 18.90
N SER A 32 -15.40 2.97 18.02
CA SER A 32 -15.39 3.83 16.84
C SER A 32 -15.62 5.30 17.26
N PRO A 33 -15.10 6.29 16.51
CA PRO A 33 -15.38 7.70 16.78
C PRO A 33 -16.89 8.01 16.87
N GLU A 34 -17.71 7.33 16.09
CA GLU A 34 -19.17 7.49 16.11
C GLU A 34 -19.80 6.97 17.41
N ASP A 35 -19.37 5.82 17.90
CA ASP A 35 -19.87 5.23 19.13
C ASP A 35 -19.49 6.10 20.34
N ALA A 36 -18.21 6.53 20.40
CA ALA A 36 -17.73 7.44 21.44
C ALA A 36 -18.50 8.78 21.45
N TYR A 37 -18.81 9.32 20.26
CA TYR A 37 -19.61 10.54 20.15
C TYR A 37 -21.06 10.33 20.60
N ARG A 38 -21.67 9.20 20.23
CA ARG A 38 -23.04 8.85 20.65
C ARG A 38 -23.14 8.71 22.17
N ASP A 39 -22.15 8.05 22.77
CA ASP A 39 -22.07 7.88 24.23
C ASP A 39 -21.88 9.22 24.94
N ALA A 40 -21.04 10.11 24.40
CA ALA A 40 -20.85 11.45 24.90
C ALA A 40 -22.14 12.27 24.86
N LEU A 41 -22.90 12.21 23.78
CA LEU A 41 -24.20 12.88 23.65
C LEU A 41 -25.22 12.32 24.65
N GLY A 42 -25.22 11.00 24.87
CA GLY A 42 -26.06 10.37 25.88
C GLY A 42 -25.80 10.91 27.31
N LYS A 43 -24.53 10.95 27.70
CA LYS A 43 -24.09 11.50 28.98
C LYS A 43 -24.44 12.98 29.13
N ILE A 44 -24.22 13.79 28.10
CA ILE A 44 -24.58 15.22 28.13
C ILE A 44 -26.09 15.41 28.36
N GLU A 45 -26.91 14.58 27.73
CA GLU A 45 -28.36 14.65 27.92
C GLU A 45 -28.77 14.20 29.33
N GLU A 46 -28.20 13.12 29.85
CA GLU A 46 -28.44 12.69 31.26
C GLU A 46 -28.04 13.76 32.24
N ASP A 47 -26.90 14.39 32.11
CA ASP A 47 -26.41 15.44 32.99
C ASP A 47 -27.30 16.69 32.92
N TYR A 48 -27.80 17.05 31.73
CA TYR A 48 -28.74 18.12 31.53
C TYR A 48 -30.06 17.82 32.24
N GLN A 49 -30.59 16.61 32.12
CA GLN A 49 -31.82 16.23 32.81
C GLN A 49 -31.65 16.21 34.33
N ARG A 50 -30.52 15.71 34.84
CA ARG A 50 -30.20 15.75 36.29
C ARG A 50 -30.12 17.19 36.79
N ALA A 51 -29.47 18.09 36.05
CA ALA A 51 -29.38 19.49 36.40
C ALA A 51 -30.78 20.13 36.46
N ARG A 52 -31.65 19.86 35.48
CA ARG A 52 -33.03 20.38 35.48
C ARG A 52 -33.87 19.88 36.68
N ILE A 53 -33.73 18.61 37.05
CA ILE A 53 -34.42 18.05 38.22
C ILE A 53 -33.89 18.71 39.50
N GLY A 54 -32.58 18.87 39.63
CA GLY A 54 -31.95 19.55 40.76
C GLY A 54 -32.44 21.01 40.89
N TYR A 55 -32.45 21.73 39.76
CA TYR A 55 -32.94 23.11 39.74
C TYR A 55 -34.46 23.24 39.97
N GLY A 56 -35.22 22.22 39.55
CA GLY A 56 -36.65 22.15 39.88
C GLY A 56 -36.90 22.05 41.39
N ALA A 57 -36.17 21.18 42.07
CA ALA A 57 -36.23 21.04 43.54
C ALA A 57 -35.78 22.31 44.28
N GLU A 58 -34.73 23.00 43.79
CA GLU A 58 -34.34 24.31 44.35
C GLU A 58 -35.40 25.39 44.11
N ALA A 59 -36.02 25.42 42.93
CA ALA A 59 -37.10 26.35 42.61
C ALA A 59 -38.32 26.12 43.49
N GLU A 60 -38.68 24.87 43.77
CA GLU A 60 -39.76 24.53 44.74
C GLU A 60 -39.43 24.96 46.19
N ALA A 61 -38.19 24.72 46.61
CA ALA A 61 -37.71 25.15 47.92
C ALA A 61 -37.74 26.70 48.09
N MET A 62 -37.42 27.42 47.01
CA MET A 62 -37.51 28.90 47.00
C MET A 62 -38.92 29.40 46.92
N ALA A 63 -39.81 28.71 46.20
CA ALA A 63 -41.24 29.03 46.18
C ALA A 63 -41.83 28.91 47.59
N GLY A 64 -41.46 27.88 48.33
CA GLY A 64 -41.86 27.71 49.74
C GLY A 64 -41.36 28.83 50.66
N ARG A 65 -40.31 29.58 50.24
CA ARG A 65 -39.80 30.77 50.97
C ARG A 65 -40.37 32.10 50.45
N GLY A 66 -41.40 32.08 49.63
CA GLY A 66 -41.99 33.27 49.06
C GLY A 66 -41.24 33.97 47.92
N LEU A 67 -40.24 33.34 47.37
CA LEU A 67 -39.41 33.87 46.26
C LEU A 67 -39.99 33.49 44.93
N THR A 68 -41.23 33.13 44.80
CA THR A 68 -41.91 32.84 43.53
C THR A 68 -42.01 34.09 42.66
N GLY A 69 -41.56 33.97 41.41
CA GLY A 69 -41.61 35.09 40.46
C GLY A 69 -40.24 35.76 40.25
N SER A 70 -39.22 35.36 41.01
CA SER A 70 -37.84 35.77 40.68
C SER A 70 -37.42 35.08 39.35
N GLY A 71 -36.77 35.78 38.47
CA GLY A 71 -36.17 35.19 37.24
C GLY A 71 -35.10 34.14 37.52
N TYR A 72 -34.97 33.67 38.76
CA TYR A 72 -33.94 32.74 39.20
C TYR A 72 -34.11 31.35 38.60
N ALA A 73 -35.33 30.82 38.56
CA ALA A 73 -35.58 29.51 37.90
C ALA A 73 -35.29 29.58 36.41
N ALA A 74 -35.64 30.67 35.74
CA ALA A 74 -35.30 30.90 34.34
C ALA A 74 -33.79 31.07 34.12
N TYR A 75 -33.11 31.70 35.08
CA TYR A 75 -31.65 31.85 35.08
C TYR A 75 -30.92 30.48 35.20
N LEU A 76 -31.38 29.63 36.13
CA LEU A 76 -30.81 28.29 36.32
C LEU A 76 -31.04 27.40 35.12
N ASP A 77 -32.23 27.41 34.53
CA ASP A 77 -32.57 26.64 33.32
C ASP A 77 -31.77 27.15 32.11
N GLY A 78 -31.56 28.46 31.99
CA GLY A 78 -30.70 29.07 31.00
C GLY A 78 -29.25 28.67 31.15
N ASN A 79 -28.71 28.59 32.36
CA ASN A 79 -27.35 28.13 32.63
C ASN A 79 -27.17 26.64 32.30
N ALA A 80 -28.14 25.78 32.65
CA ALA A 80 -28.11 24.36 32.31
C ALA A 80 -28.13 24.17 30.78
N TYR A 81 -28.97 24.94 30.09
CA TYR A 81 -29.02 24.92 28.63
C TYR A 81 -27.69 25.37 28.00
N ALA A 82 -27.10 26.46 28.50
CA ALA A 82 -25.82 26.96 28.02
C ALA A 82 -24.68 25.95 28.26
N ALA A 83 -24.67 25.30 29.42
CA ALA A 83 -23.69 24.23 29.72
C ALA A 83 -23.85 23.03 28.77
N ARG A 84 -25.08 22.60 28.51
CA ARG A 84 -25.40 21.54 27.55
C ARG A 84 -24.88 21.91 26.13
N GLN A 85 -25.10 23.13 25.67
CA GLN A 85 -24.65 23.57 24.34
C GLN A 85 -23.13 23.59 24.24
N ARG A 86 -22.41 24.06 25.27
CA ARG A 86 -20.95 24.01 25.33
C ARG A 86 -20.45 22.57 25.25
N ALA A 87 -20.97 21.68 26.11
CA ALA A 87 -20.60 20.27 26.13
C ALA A 87 -20.83 19.57 24.76
N ARG A 88 -21.94 19.92 24.09
CA ARG A 88 -22.23 19.41 22.74
C ARG A 88 -21.19 19.89 21.69
N THR A 89 -20.80 21.16 21.81
CA THR A 89 -19.76 21.72 20.91
C THR A 89 -18.43 21.03 21.14
N GLU A 90 -18.00 20.87 22.38
CA GLU A 90 -16.79 20.17 22.77
C GLU A 90 -16.81 18.68 22.31
N ALA A 91 -17.93 17.99 22.51
CA ALA A 91 -18.09 16.62 22.03
C ALA A 91 -18.00 16.51 20.50
N LYS A 92 -18.54 17.50 19.77
CA LYS A 92 -18.44 17.57 18.31
C LYS A 92 -17.01 17.83 17.85
N GLU A 93 -16.28 18.72 18.50
CA GLU A 93 -14.87 18.97 18.21
C GLU A 93 -14.02 17.73 18.46
N SER A 94 -14.21 17.08 19.62
CA SER A 94 -13.56 15.82 19.95
C SER A 94 -13.85 14.71 18.93
N TYR A 95 -15.09 14.61 18.45
CA TYR A 95 -15.47 13.68 17.39
C TYR A 95 -14.72 13.96 16.08
N HIS A 96 -14.63 15.23 15.66
CA HIS A 96 -13.88 15.59 14.45
C HIS A 96 -12.40 15.30 14.60
N ASP A 97 -11.81 15.50 15.75
CA ASP A 97 -10.40 15.19 15.99
C ASP A 97 -10.16 13.68 16.01
N ALA A 98 -11.06 12.90 16.61
CA ALA A 98 -11.01 11.44 16.55
C ALA A 98 -11.14 10.90 15.11
N LEU A 99 -11.97 11.52 14.26
CA LEU A 99 -12.06 11.16 12.84
C LEU A 99 -10.77 11.46 12.09
N LYS A 100 -10.13 12.59 12.35
CA LYS A 100 -8.82 12.92 11.73
C LYS A 100 -7.73 11.94 12.16
N GLU A 101 -7.69 11.61 13.44
CA GLU A 101 -6.74 10.66 14.00
C GLU A 101 -6.92 9.26 13.40
N SER A 102 -8.17 8.78 13.31
CA SER A 102 -8.45 7.47 12.69
C SER A 102 -8.13 7.45 11.20
N ALA A 103 -8.37 8.55 10.48
CA ALA A 103 -8.02 8.66 9.07
C ALA A 103 -6.48 8.65 8.87
N ARG A 104 -5.73 9.31 9.78
CA ARG A 104 -4.27 9.27 9.77
C ARG A 104 -3.76 7.86 10.05
N GLY A 105 -4.26 7.21 11.10
CA GLY A 105 -3.87 5.85 11.45
C GLY A 105 -4.16 4.84 10.33
N TYR A 106 -5.28 5.02 9.62
CA TYR A 106 -5.58 4.21 8.44
C TYR A 106 -4.60 4.47 7.29
N GLY A 107 -4.18 5.72 7.08
CA GLY A 107 -3.13 6.05 6.10
C GLY A 107 -1.81 5.35 6.42
N GLU A 108 -1.37 5.39 7.67
CA GLU A 108 -0.16 4.71 8.16
C GLU A 108 -0.26 3.17 7.99
N TYR A 109 -1.45 2.60 8.24
CA TYR A 109 -1.72 1.19 7.98
C TYR A 109 -1.56 0.84 6.50
N LEU A 110 -2.11 1.66 5.59
CA LEU A 110 -2.00 1.42 4.15
C LEU A 110 -0.56 1.51 3.66
N GLU A 111 0.20 2.51 4.09
CA GLU A 111 1.62 2.65 3.75
C GLU A 111 2.42 1.42 4.17
N LYS A 112 2.17 0.92 5.39
CA LYS A 112 2.83 -0.28 5.89
C LYS A 112 2.42 -1.53 5.10
N PHE A 113 1.13 -1.68 4.81
CA PHE A 113 0.61 -2.79 4.02
C PHE A 113 1.21 -2.81 2.61
N GLU A 114 1.28 -1.65 1.95
CA GLU A 114 1.89 -1.53 0.62
C GLU A 114 3.39 -1.86 0.67
N ALA A 115 4.12 -1.38 1.67
CA ALA A 115 5.54 -1.68 1.85
C ALA A 115 5.77 -3.19 2.01
N GLU A 116 5.02 -3.85 2.89
CA GLU A 116 5.09 -5.30 3.11
C GLU A 116 4.74 -6.09 1.82
N ARG A 117 3.74 -5.63 1.05
CA ARG A 117 3.38 -6.21 -0.24
C ARG A 117 4.50 -6.06 -1.27
N PHE A 118 5.12 -4.88 -1.38
CA PHE A 118 6.24 -4.65 -2.29
C PHE A 118 7.46 -5.50 -1.92
N ASP A 119 7.77 -5.65 -0.64
CA ASP A 119 8.88 -6.49 -0.19
C ASP A 119 8.63 -7.97 -0.52
N LYS A 120 7.39 -8.43 -0.33
CA LYS A 120 6.96 -9.78 -0.70
C LYS A 120 7.09 -10.02 -2.21
N ILE A 121 6.61 -9.08 -3.02
CA ILE A 121 6.72 -9.12 -4.49
C ILE A 121 8.18 -9.22 -4.93
N ARG A 122 9.06 -8.36 -4.42
CA ARG A 122 10.50 -8.36 -4.74
C ARG A 122 11.17 -9.67 -4.37
N LYS A 123 10.81 -10.23 -3.21
CA LYS A 123 11.36 -11.51 -2.77
C LYS A 123 10.95 -12.63 -3.73
N ILE A 124 9.67 -12.73 -4.07
CA ILE A 124 9.17 -13.77 -4.98
C ILE A 124 9.76 -13.60 -6.38
N GLU A 125 9.89 -12.37 -6.88
CA GLU A 125 10.57 -12.09 -8.17
C GLU A 125 12.02 -12.59 -8.17
N SER A 126 12.74 -12.36 -7.06
CA SER A 126 14.11 -12.87 -6.90
C SER A 126 14.13 -14.39 -6.86
N ASP A 127 13.26 -15.00 -6.08
CA ASP A 127 13.19 -16.44 -5.93
C ASP A 127 12.91 -17.14 -7.29
N ILE A 128 11.96 -16.62 -8.09
CA ILE A 128 11.65 -17.13 -9.42
C ILE A 128 12.88 -17.00 -10.36
N ALA A 129 13.56 -15.86 -10.31
CA ALA A 129 14.76 -15.63 -11.12
C ALA A 129 15.91 -16.56 -10.71
N ASP A 130 16.11 -16.79 -9.41
CA ASP A 130 17.16 -17.66 -8.86
C ASP A 130 16.89 -19.14 -9.12
N MET A 131 15.62 -19.56 -9.14
CA MET A 131 15.20 -20.91 -9.55
C MET A 131 15.30 -21.13 -11.09
N GLU A 132 15.64 -20.10 -11.84
CA GLU A 132 15.67 -20.11 -13.31
C GLU A 132 14.34 -20.60 -13.95
N LEU A 133 13.21 -20.32 -13.30
CA LEU A 133 11.88 -20.66 -13.82
C LEU A 133 11.57 -19.77 -15.03
N LEU A 134 11.76 -20.30 -16.24
CA LEU A 134 11.47 -19.58 -17.49
C LEU A 134 10.10 -19.91 -18.09
N ASP A 135 9.39 -20.86 -17.51
CA ASP A 135 8.02 -21.20 -17.87
C ASP A 135 7.05 -20.24 -17.15
N PRO A 136 6.23 -19.48 -17.90
CA PRO A 136 5.27 -18.54 -17.33
C PRO A 136 4.28 -19.19 -16.37
N ASP A 137 3.77 -20.37 -16.71
CA ASP A 137 2.77 -21.06 -15.90
C ASP A 137 3.38 -21.52 -14.56
N ALA A 138 4.57 -22.10 -14.59
CA ALA A 138 5.29 -22.51 -13.38
C ALA A 138 5.67 -21.32 -12.49
N ALA A 139 6.07 -20.19 -13.06
CA ALA A 139 6.38 -18.97 -12.33
C ALA A 139 5.13 -18.36 -11.69
N TYR A 140 4.01 -18.36 -12.42
CA TYR A 140 2.72 -17.91 -11.91
C TYR A 140 2.21 -18.81 -10.77
N ASP A 141 2.25 -20.14 -10.94
CA ASP A 141 1.84 -21.10 -9.90
C ASP A 141 2.69 -20.95 -8.64
N TYR A 142 3.99 -20.74 -8.78
CA TYR A 142 4.86 -20.44 -7.65
C TYR A 142 4.44 -19.15 -6.94
N ALA A 143 4.24 -18.06 -7.67
CA ALA A 143 3.86 -16.76 -7.11
C ALA A 143 2.50 -16.82 -6.37
N THR A 144 1.52 -17.53 -6.94
CA THR A 144 0.21 -17.75 -6.30
C THR A 144 0.32 -18.64 -5.06
N SER A 145 1.14 -19.70 -5.09
CA SER A 145 1.39 -20.57 -3.95
C SER A 145 2.03 -19.83 -2.77
N MET A 146 2.82 -18.79 -3.07
CA MET A 146 3.40 -17.87 -2.08
C MET A 146 2.39 -16.81 -1.60
N GLY A 147 1.14 -16.87 -2.05
CA GLY A 147 0.02 -16.05 -1.60
C GLY A 147 0.02 -14.63 -2.18
N LEU A 148 0.47 -14.46 -3.41
CA LEU A 148 0.17 -13.25 -4.19
C LEU A 148 -1.24 -13.32 -4.79
N SER A 149 -1.84 -12.17 -5.03
CA SER A 149 -3.06 -12.07 -5.82
C SER A 149 -2.79 -12.55 -7.25
N HIS A 150 -3.83 -12.99 -7.98
CA HIS A 150 -3.68 -13.40 -9.38
C HIS A 150 -3.04 -12.32 -10.25
N GLU A 151 -3.42 -11.05 -10.04
CA GLU A 151 -2.88 -9.90 -10.77
C GLU A 151 -1.39 -9.68 -10.46
N ASP A 152 -1.01 -9.75 -9.18
CA ASP A 152 0.39 -9.60 -8.77
C ASP A 152 1.24 -10.79 -9.22
N ALA A 153 0.70 -12.01 -9.16
CA ALA A 153 1.39 -13.22 -9.57
C ALA A 153 1.72 -13.20 -11.07
N ASP A 154 0.76 -12.78 -11.92
CA ASP A 154 0.97 -12.64 -13.35
C ASP A 154 2.05 -11.60 -13.67
N MET A 155 1.96 -10.42 -13.04
CA MET A 155 2.95 -9.36 -13.20
C MET A 155 4.35 -9.81 -12.76
N VAL A 156 4.47 -10.45 -11.60
CA VAL A 156 5.75 -10.92 -11.04
C VAL A 156 6.35 -12.02 -11.90
N ALA A 157 5.55 -12.99 -12.35
CA ALA A 157 5.98 -14.05 -13.22
C ALA A 157 6.59 -13.50 -14.54
N MET A 158 5.88 -12.57 -15.19
CA MET A 158 6.38 -11.94 -16.42
C MET A 158 7.67 -11.14 -16.20
N GLN A 159 7.77 -10.38 -15.12
CA GLN A 159 8.96 -9.58 -14.82
C GLN A 159 10.15 -10.47 -14.46
N ALA A 160 9.96 -11.49 -13.62
CA ALA A 160 11.00 -12.43 -13.22
C ALA A 160 11.54 -13.21 -14.41
N ILE A 161 10.68 -13.70 -15.32
CA ILE A 161 11.10 -14.38 -16.55
C ILE A 161 11.92 -13.45 -17.45
N LYS A 162 11.46 -12.21 -17.63
CA LYS A 162 12.20 -11.22 -18.41
C LYS A 162 13.60 -10.97 -17.83
N LYS A 163 13.69 -10.84 -16.51
CA LYS A 163 14.96 -10.65 -15.78
C LYS A 163 15.85 -11.89 -15.87
N GLY A 164 15.29 -13.08 -15.65
CA GLY A 164 16.03 -14.35 -15.79
C GLY A 164 16.56 -14.57 -17.20
N ARG A 165 15.77 -14.30 -18.24
CA ARG A 165 16.24 -14.34 -19.64
C ARG A 165 17.35 -13.34 -19.89
N GLN A 166 17.22 -12.12 -19.37
CA GLN A 166 18.27 -11.12 -19.53
C GLN A 166 19.57 -11.56 -18.84
N GLN A 167 19.53 -12.11 -17.64
CA GLN A 167 20.70 -12.65 -16.95
C GLN A 167 21.36 -13.78 -17.73
N LYS A 168 20.57 -14.68 -18.34
CA LYS A 168 21.11 -15.76 -19.21
C LYS A 168 21.77 -15.22 -20.46
N LYS A 169 21.20 -14.18 -21.08
CA LYS A 169 21.84 -13.49 -22.22
C LYS A 169 23.18 -12.85 -21.82
N GLU A 170 23.20 -12.20 -20.66
CA GLU A 170 24.43 -11.60 -20.10
C GLU A 170 25.50 -12.64 -19.82
N LYS A 171 25.11 -13.76 -19.23
CA LYS A 171 26.01 -14.88 -18.95
C LYS A 171 26.57 -15.48 -20.24
N LEU A 172 25.70 -15.73 -21.23
CA LEU A 172 26.12 -16.25 -22.53
C LEU A 172 27.09 -15.29 -23.22
N LEU A 173 26.78 -13.99 -23.27
CA LEU A 173 27.68 -12.98 -23.87
C LEU A 173 29.02 -12.95 -23.16
N SER A 174 29.06 -13.01 -21.82
CA SER A 174 30.33 -13.02 -21.09
C SER A 174 31.19 -14.24 -21.37
N VAL A 175 30.56 -15.41 -21.54
CA VAL A 175 31.27 -16.66 -21.89
C VAL A 175 31.80 -16.60 -23.33
N ILE A 176 30.97 -16.13 -24.28
CA ILE A 176 31.40 -15.94 -25.67
C ILE A 176 32.63 -15.02 -25.77
N LEU A 177 32.61 -13.91 -25.05
CA LEU A 177 33.71 -12.93 -25.06
C LEU A 177 34.98 -13.44 -24.35
N ARG A 178 34.82 -14.14 -23.23
CA ARG A 178 35.94 -14.69 -22.46
C ARG A 178 36.64 -15.84 -23.15
N ASP A 179 35.84 -16.81 -23.62
CA ASP A 179 36.34 -18.10 -24.09
C ASP A 179 36.43 -18.13 -25.64
N GLN A 180 36.07 -17.04 -26.31
CA GLN A 180 36.07 -16.86 -27.75
C GLN A 180 35.31 -17.97 -28.50
N LEU A 181 34.14 -18.34 -27.98
CA LEU A 181 33.33 -19.43 -28.53
C LEU A 181 33.01 -19.21 -30.00
N SER A 182 33.06 -20.31 -30.78
CA SER A 182 32.53 -20.36 -32.14
C SER A 182 31.01 -20.17 -32.15
N SER A 183 30.43 -19.88 -33.31
CA SER A 183 28.98 -19.74 -33.44
C SER A 183 28.20 -21.00 -33.04
N ASP A 184 28.75 -22.17 -33.29
CA ASP A 184 28.12 -23.46 -33.01
C ASP A 184 28.18 -23.78 -31.51
N GLU A 185 29.30 -23.48 -30.85
CA GLU A 185 29.47 -23.61 -29.41
C GLU A 185 28.56 -22.63 -28.65
N ALA A 186 28.48 -21.38 -29.09
CA ALA A 186 27.57 -20.39 -28.54
C ALA A 186 26.10 -20.80 -28.72
N MET A 187 25.75 -21.40 -29.87
CA MET A 187 24.42 -21.94 -30.12
C MET A 187 24.10 -23.09 -29.18
N ALA A 188 25.00 -24.07 -29.07
CA ALA A 188 24.78 -25.22 -28.17
C ALA A 188 24.62 -24.77 -26.69
N LEU A 189 25.47 -23.85 -26.22
CA LEU A 189 25.42 -23.33 -24.85
C LEU A 189 24.16 -22.50 -24.59
N GLY A 190 23.77 -21.63 -25.54
CA GLY A 190 22.57 -20.82 -25.42
C GLY A 190 21.29 -21.65 -25.37
N LEU A 191 21.19 -22.68 -26.26
CA LEU A 191 20.07 -23.64 -26.24
C LEU A 191 20.04 -24.44 -24.93
N TYR A 192 21.18 -24.86 -24.40
CA TYR A 192 21.27 -25.52 -23.09
C TYR A 192 20.71 -24.62 -21.95
N HIS A 193 20.94 -23.32 -22.02
CA HIS A 193 20.40 -22.36 -21.09
C HIS A 193 18.94 -21.94 -21.38
N GLY A 194 18.28 -22.54 -22.36
CA GLY A 194 16.89 -22.27 -22.71
C GLY A 194 16.65 -20.95 -23.45
N LEU A 195 17.69 -20.37 -24.07
CA LEU A 195 17.54 -19.23 -24.97
C LEU A 195 17.09 -19.71 -26.37
N SER A 196 16.31 -18.87 -27.05
CA SER A 196 15.92 -19.16 -28.44
C SER A 196 17.08 -18.96 -29.40
N GLU A 197 17.05 -19.64 -30.55
CA GLU A 197 18.03 -19.44 -31.58
C GLU A 197 18.18 -17.98 -32.02
N SER A 198 17.08 -17.26 -32.09
CA SER A 198 17.05 -15.83 -32.42
C SER A 198 17.86 -15.00 -31.44
N GLU A 199 17.65 -15.24 -30.15
CA GLU A 199 18.38 -14.55 -29.08
C GLU A 199 19.87 -14.87 -29.10
N ILE A 200 20.23 -16.14 -29.37
CA ILE A 200 21.63 -16.57 -29.42
C ILE A 200 22.32 -15.94 -30.62
N LYS A 201 21.67 -15.91 -31.79
CA LYS A 201 22.20 -15.26 -33.00
C LYS A 201 22.42 -13.77 -32.78
N GLU A 202 21.49 -13.10 -32.11
CA GLU A 202 21.62 -11.69 -31.75
C GLU A 202 22.84 -11.45 -30.85
N ILE A 203 22.96 -12.21 -29.73
CA ILE A 203 24.10 -12.12 -28.81
C ILE A 203 25.44 -12.38 -29.50
N SER A 204 25.50 -13.43 -30.33
CA SER A 204 26.71 -13.78 -31.07
C SER A 204 27.09 -12.72 -32.10
N HIS A 205 26.12 -12.08 -32.74
CA HIS A 205 26.35 -10.95 -33.62
C HIS A 205 26.97 -9.76 -32.89
N PHE A 206 26.41 -9.38 -31.71
CA PHE A 206 26.98 -8.30 -30.89
C PHE A 206 28.38 -8.63 -30.38
N ALA A 207 28.62 -9.87 -29.96
CA ALA A 207 29.95 -10.31 -29.56
C ALA A 207 30.99 -10.16 -30.70
N LYS A 208 30.62 -10.53 -31.91
CA LYS A 208 31.50 -10.38 -33.09
C LYS A 208 31.76 -8.91 -33.44
N LEU A 209 30.75 -8.05 -33.39
CA LEU A 209 30.92 -6.61 -33.61
C LEU A 209 31.88 -6.00 -32.59
N TYR A 210 31.81 -6.48 -31.35
CA TYR A 210 32.71 -6.04 -30.29
C TYR A 210 34.15 -6.45 -30.55
N VAL A 211 34.41 -7.76 -30.80
CA VAL A 211 35.76 -8.29 -31.07
C VAL A 211 36.32 -7.66 -32.33
N GLY A 212 35.51 -7.36 -33.35
CA GLY A 212 35.91 -6.70 -34.59
C GLY A 212 36.23 -5.20 -34.45
N GLY A 213 36.20 -4.63 -33.27
CA GLY A 213 36.49 -3.21 -33.04
C GLY A 213 35.41 -2.24 -33.51
N SER A 214 34.22 -2.74 -33.86
CA SER A 214 33.08 -1.96 -34.36
C SER A 214 32.16 -1.43 -33.25
N LEU A 215 32.66 -1.29 -32.03
CA LEU A 215 31.93 -0.85 -30.86
C LEU A 215 31.29 0.55 -30.99
N HIS A 216 31.78 1.36 -31.92
CA HIS A 216 31.26 2.70 -32.20
C HIS A 216 30.06 2.71 -33.17
N SER A 217 29.60 1.53 -33.62
CA SER A 217 28.44 1.50 -34.51
C SER A 217 27.18 1.88 -33.74
N SER A 218 26.48 2.90 -34.26
CA SER A 218 25.21 3.39 -33.71
C SER A 218 24.10 2.33 -33.63
N ASN A 219 24.36 1.14 -34.16
CA ASN A 219 23.41 0.04 -34.30
C ASN A 219 23.41 -0.97 -33.13
N ILE A 220 24.33 -0.84 -32.15
CA ILE A 220 24.33 -1.70 -30.97
C ILE A 220 23.35 -1.11 -29.93
N PRO A 221 22.31 -1.86 -29.51
CA PRO A 221 21.42 -1.42 -28.46
C PRO A 221 22.16 -1.02 -27.17
N GLN A 222 21.68 0.04 -26.48
CA GLN A 222 22.37 0.57 -25.32
C GLN A 222 22.58 -0.48 -24.23
N SER A 223 21.59 -1.38 -24.01
CA SER A 223 21.69 -2.49 -23.07
C SER A 223 22.90 -3.41 -23.30
N TYR A 224 23.23 -3.70 -24.55
CA TYR A 224 24.42 -4.50 -24.89
C TYR A 224 25.74 -3.71 -24.78
N ARG A 225 25.71 -2.41 -25.05
CA ARG A 225 26.88 -1.54 -24.84
C ARG A 225 27.25 -1.46 -23.37
N ASP A 226 26.25 -1.26 -22.54
CA ASP A 226 26.43 -1.14 -21.06
C ASP A 226 26.95 -2.47 -20.48
N LEU A 227 26.46 -3.61 -20.98
CA LEU A 227 26.89 -4.94 -20.62
C LEU A 227 28.36 -5.18 -20.97
N ILE A 228 28.73 -4.88 -22.19
CA ILE A 228 30.11 -5.01 -22.71
C ILE A 228 31.05 -4.13 -21.88
N GLN A 229 30.67 -2.87 -21.60
CA GLN A 229 31.47 -1.97 -20.78
C GLN A 229 31.62 -2.50 -19.33
N LYS A 230 30.55 -3.06 -18.76
CA LYS A 230 30.57 -3.64 -17.40
C LYS A 230 31.51 -4.86 -17.34
N PHE A 231 31.47 -5.69 -18.36
CA PHE A 231 32.37 -6.87 -18.47
C PHE A 231 33.84 -6.45 -18.42
N PHE A 232 34.26 -5.45 -19.21
CA PHE A 232 35.65 -5.02 -19.28
C PHE A 232 36.09 -4.17 -18.09
N LYS A 233 35.19 -3.48 -17.40
CA LYS A 233 35.51 -2.82 -16.12
C LYS A 233 35.82 -3.80 -14.99
N ASN A 234 35.20 -4.98 -15.03
CA ASN A 234 35.40 -6.01 -13.99
C ASN A 234 36.53 -7.01 -14.35
N SER A 235 37.12 -6.91 -15.54
CA SER A 235 38.20 -7.80 -16.01
C SER A 235 39.59 -7.15 -15.91
N ASN A 236 39.68 -5.90 -15.50
CA ASN A 236 40.88 -5.15 -15.13
C ASN A 236 40.93 -4.97 -13.61
#